data_898a85146850da0e064003048aea5c24
#
_entry.id   898a85146850da0e064003048aea5c24
#
_cell.length_a   1.000
_cell.length_b   1.000
_cell.length_c   1.000
_cell.angle_alpha   90.00
_cell.angle_beta   90.00
_cell.angle_gamma   90.00
#
_symmetry.space_group_name_H-M   'P 1'
#
loop_
_entity.id
_entity.type
_entity.pdbx_description
1 polymer ?
#
loop_
_entity_poly.entity_id
_entity_poly.type
_entity_poly.pdbx_seq_one_letter_code
_entity_poly.pdbx_strand_id
1 'polypeptide(L)'
;RATPRARPPRRMSVSARLLSPAALPRVTPAPRRGGRSDPPRARRRVSASTTGDDAAYDRARLEADASAMRAQRERMTDALERRNADVDDAARDDPHGEWKWAIRKRIWDRMEDTNVAQFPRPVHHRIPNFVNADKAAANLTALQCFKDAECVKVNPDTPQKAVRRAVLEAGKTLMTPQPRLRTGFFSVLSEELVPAIAADAAVLKKCCTSAGVASHGVPLSLNEMRARRCDLLVIGSCAVDVKSGARLGKGEGFAELEYAIMRMMGTIDDSTLVVTTVHDTQLLDGGEIDTRRLLRHDVPVDLIVTPTRTIWIDKAAQPAKPEGIYWDILSPQKLAQVKVLRDLRAEVEAELGETLPTGPDETLPPLAVRAEKKKMREASRGGGR
;
A
#
# COMPACT_ATOMS: atom_id res chain seq x y z
N ARG A 1 3.58 -22.40 -55.51
CA ARG A 1 2.37 -21.71 -55.04
C ARG A 1 2.24 -22.06 -53.54
N ALA A 2 2.61 -21.16 -52.65
CA ALA A 2 2.53 -21.30 -51.23
C ALA A 2 1.23 -20.66 -50.74
N THR A 3 0.44 -21.40 -50.00
CA THR A 3 -0.79 -20.93 -49.32
C THR A 3 -0.44 -20.09 -48.06
N PRO A 4 -1.11 -19.00 -47.79
CA PRO A 4 -0.83 -18.19 -46.60
C PRO A 4 -1.42 -18.86 -45.36
N ARG A 5 -0.58 -19.01 -44.31
CA ARG A 5 -1.00 -19.44 -42.98
C ARG A 5 -1.83 -18.35 -42.32
N ALA A 6 -3.04 -18.70 -41.86
CA ALA A 6 -3.93 -17.87 -41.09
C ALA A 6 -3.31 -17.51 -39.72
N ARG A 7 -3.33 -16.23 -39.35
CA ARG A 7 -2.98 -15.76 -38.00
C ARG A 7 -4.04 -16.23 -36.99
N PRO A 8 -3.64 -16.67 -35.80
CA PRO A 8 -4.61 -16.97 -34.75
C PRO A 8 -5.28 -15.67 -34.24
N PRO A 9 -6.55 -15.72 -33.81
CA PRO A 9 -7.26 -14.56 -33.30
C PRO A 9 -6.59 -14.04 -32.02
N ARG A 10 -6.37 -12.71 -31.96
CA ARG A 10 -5.94 -12.02 -30.71
C ARG A 10 -6.99 -12.27 -29.65
N ARG A 11 -6.62 -12.98 -28.60
CA ARG A 11 -7.39 -13.03 -27.36
C ARG A 11 -7.36 -11.63 -26.74
N MET A 12 -8.46 -10.90 -26.83
CA MET A 12 -8.64 -9.66 -26.09
C MET A 12 -8.71 -10.04 -24.60
N SER A 13 -7.83 -9.47 -23.79
CA SER A 13 -7.85 -9.68 -22.35
C SER A 13 -9.16 -9.14 -21.77
N VAL A 14 -9.85 -9.96 -20.98
CA VAL A 14 -11.12 -9.62 -20.32
C VAL A 14 -10.98 -8.36 -19.44
N SER A 15 -9.77 -8.04 -19.01
CA SER A 15 -9.44 -6.83 -18.23
C SER A 15 -9.80 -5.49 -18.92
N ALA A 16 -9.74 -5.41 -20.25
CA ALA A 16 -9.98 -4.15 -20.94
C ALA A 16 -11.47 -3.77 -21.03
N ARG A 17 -12.40 -4.71 -20.81
CA ARG A 17 -13.84 -4.41 -20.87
C ARG A 17 -14.45 -3.97 -19.53
N LEU A 18 -13.79 -4.23 -18.41
CA LEU A 18 -14.31 -3.99 -17.06
C LEU A 18 -14.02 -2.61 -16.48
N LEU A 19 -13.19 -1.81 -17.15
CA LEU A 19 -12.58 -0.61 -16.55
C LEU A 19 -12.97 0.70 -17.24
N SER A 20 -14.04 0.74 -18.04
CA SER A 20 -14.58 2.01 -18.52
C SER A 20 -15.36 2.70 -17.42
N PRO A 21 -14.96 3.89 -16.95
CA PRO A 21 -15.66 4.62 -15.88
C PRO A 21 -17.08 5.04 -16.24
N ALA A 22 -17.50 4.87 -17.51
CA ALA A 22 -18.80 5.29 -18.04
C ALA A 22 -19.95 4.31 -17.75
N ALA A 23 -19.69 3.12 -17.18
CA ALA A 23 -20.69 2.07 -17.04
C ALA A 23 -21.35 1.98 -15.65
N LEU A 24 -20.94 2.80 -14.67
CA LEU A 24 -21.60 2.83 -13.36
C LEU A 24 -22.59 4.00 -13.30
N PRO A 25 -23.86 3.77 -12.93
CA PRO A 25 -24.84 4.85 -12.81
C PRO A 25 -24.43 5.81 -11.68
N ARG A 26 -24.35 7.10 -12.00
CA ARG A 26 -24.26 8.17 -11.01
C ARG A 26 -25.54 8.17 -10.18
N VAL A 27 -25.43 7.78 -8.91
CA VAL A 27 -26.52 7.97 -7.95
C VAL A 27 -26.55 9.45 -7.58
N THR A 28 -27.55 10.17 -8.06
CA THR A 28 -27.86 11.53 -7.61
C THR A 28 -28.47 11.45 -6.21
N PRO A 29 -28.05 12.28 -5.26
CA PRO A 29 -28.63 12.27 -3.92
C PRO A 29 -30.08 12.79 -3.97
N ALA A 30 -31.00 12.00 -3.42
CA ALA A 30 -32.39 12.40 -3.25
C ALA A 30 -32.52 13.51 -2.21
N PRO A 31 -33.51 14.46 -2.34
CA PRO A 31 -33.71 15.55 -1.41
C PRO A 31 -34.13 15.03 -0.03
N ARG A 32 -33.49 15.54 1.02
CA ARG A 32 -33.74 15.20 2.42
C ARG A 32 -35.19 15.65 2.79
N ARG A 33 -36.07 14.70 3.08
CA ARG A 33 -37.28 14.97 3.88
C ARG A 33 -36.89 14.95 5.37
N GLY A 34 -37.23 16.03 6.05
CA GLY A 34 -37.04 16.16 7.50
C GLY A 34 -37.84 15.08 8.26
N GLY A 35 -37.11 14.27 9.00
CA GLY A 35 -37.64 13.28 9.92
C GLY A 35 -36.92 13.40 11.25
N ARG A 36 -37.68 13.40 12.34
CA ARG A 36 -37.26 13.58 13.73
C ARG A 36 -36.07 12.65 14.06
N SER A 37 -35.05 13.26 14.65
CA SER A 37 -33.89 12.58 15.17
C SER A 37 -34.20 11.84 16.47
N ASP A 38 -34.14 10.50 16.44
CA ASP A 38 -33.95 9.70 17.66
C ASP A 38 -32.50 9.86 18.12
N PRO A 39 -32.26 9.92 19.44
CA PRO A 39 -30.92 10.05 19.97
C PRO A 39 -30.11 8.78 19.67
N PRO A 40 -28.80 8.89 19.35
CA PRO A 40 -27.98 7.74 19.05
C PRO A 40 -27.87 6.82 20.27
N ARG A 41 -28.28 5.56 20.12
CA ARG A 41 -28.01 4.51 21.09
C ARG A 41 -26.50 4.47 21.36
N ALA A 42 -26.12 4.75 22.60
CA ALA A 42 -24.75 4.62 23.07
C ALA A 42 -24.19 3.24 22.70
N ARG A 43 -23.26 3.20 21.75
CA ARG A 43 -22.46 2.00 21.48
C ARG A 43 -21.65 1.72 22.74
N ARG A 44 -21.89 0.59 23.34
CA ARG A 44 -21.15 0.04 24.47
C ARG A 44 -19.67 0.08 24.11
N ARG A 45 -18.91 0.97 24.76
CA ARG A 45 -17.44 0.95 24.70
C ARG A 45 -16.99 -0.43 25.15
N VAL A 46 -16.50 -1.23 24.23
CA VAL A 46 -15.67 -2.36 24.59
C VAL A 46 -14.33 -1.74 25.02
N SER A 47 -14.14 -1.58 26.30
CA SER A 47 -12.84 -1.27 26.86
C SER A 47 -11.94 -2.46 26.53
N ALA A 48 -11.04 -2.28 25.54
CA ALA A 48 -9.96 -3.21 25.33
C ALA A 48 -8.97 -3.05 26.48
N SER A 49 -9.22 -3.77 27.56
CA SER A 49 -8.15 -4.14 28.47
C SER A 49 -7.27 -5.12 27.67
N THR A 50 -6.11 -4.67 27.21
CA THR A 50 -5.05 -5.53 26.71
C THR A 50 -4.62 -6.40 27.88
N THR A 51 -5.13 -7.60 27.93
CA THR A 51 -4.67 -8.63 28.88
C THR A 51 -3.25 -9.04 28.44
N GLY A 52 -2.42 -9.49 29.38
CA GLY A 52 -1.04 -9.95 29.09
C GLY A 52 -0.98 -10.98 27.95
N ASP A 53 -2.06 -11.72 27.71
CA ASP A 53 -2.24 -12.67 26.62
C ASP A 53 -2.24 -12.01 25.22
N ASP A 54 -2.82 -10.83 25.07
CA ASP A 54 -2.86 -10.12 23.78
C ASP A 54 -1.46 -9.59 23.41
N ALA A 55 -0.68 -9.16 24.40
CA ALA A 55 0.70 -8.72 24.19
C ALA A 55 1.64 -9.91 23.87
N ALA A 56 1.43 -11.07 24.46
CA ALA A 56 2.17 -12.30 24.15
C ALA A 56 1.85 -12.79 22.72
N TYR A 57 0.57 -12.76 22.35
CA TYR A 57 0.13 -13.10 20.99
C TYR A 57 0.71 -12.16 19.95
N ASP A 58 0.70 -10.84 20.19
CA ASP A 58 1.25 -9.87 19.27
C ASP A 58 2.78 -10.03 19.13
N ARG A 59 3.51 -10.36 20.19
CA ARG A 59 4.94 -10.70 20.09
C ARG A 59 5.18 -11.95 19.27
N ALA A 60 4.47 -13.05 19.53
CA ALA A 60 4.61 -14.29 18.77
C ALA A 60 4.26 -14.09 17.28
N ARG A 61 3.26 -13.27 16.98
CA ARG A 61 2.92 -12.91 15.61
C ARG A 61 4.04 -12.10 14.94
N LEU A 62 4.61 -11.11 15.64
CA LEU A 62 5.72 -10.31 15.13
C LEU A 62 6.97 -11.16 14.92
N GLU A 63 7.24 -12.13 15.80
CA GLU A 63 8.33 -13.09 15.64
C GLU A 63 8.12 -14.03 14.46
N ALA A 64 6.90 -14.56 14.27
CA ALA A 64 6.56 -15.39 13.11
C ALA A 64 6.67 -14.59 11.80
N ASP A 65 6.15 -13.35 11.79
CA ASP A 65 6.29 -12.44 10.64
C ASP A 65 7.76 -12.12 10.37
N ALA A 66 8.58 -11.89 11.40
CA ALA A 66 10.01 -11.64 11.26
C ALA A 66 10.78 -12.87 10.78
N SER A 67 10.38 -14.07 11.23
CA SER A 67 10.97 -15.34 10.78
C SER A 67 10.68 -15.61 9.30
N ALA A 68 9.41 -15.44 8.88
CA ALA A 68 9.01 -15.58 7.49
C ALA A 68 9.72 -14.59 6.58
N MET A 69 9.87 -13.34 7.04
CA MET A 69 10.63 -12.32 6.34
C MET A 69 12.11 -12.68 6.24
N ARG A 70 12.72 -13.26 7.29
CA ARG A 70 14.10 -13.78 7.23
C ARG A 70 14.25 -14.87 6.19
N ALA A 71 13.39 -15.88 6.20
CA ALA A 71 13.42 -16.97 5.25
C ALA A 71 13.22 -16.51 3.79
N GLN A 72 12.40 -15.48 3.57
CA GLN A 72 12.28 -14.85 2.26
C GLN A 72 13.56 -14.10 1.87
N ARG A 73 14.19 -13.40 2.80
CA ARG A 73 15.45 -12.69 2.60
C ARG A 73 16.59 -13.66 2.22
N GLU A 74 16.74 -14.75 2.96
CA GLU A 74 17.74 -15.78 2.70
C GLU A 74 17.59 -16.31 1.28
N ARG A 75 16.40 -16.72 0.87
CA ARG A 75 16.12 -17.19 -0.50
C ARG A 75 16.48 -16.15 -1.56
N MET A 76 16.26 -14.87 -1.29
CA MET A 76 16.57 -13.78 -2.23
C MET A 76 18.05 -13.44 -2.25
N THR A 77 18.74 -13.55 -1.11
CA THR A 77 20.20 -13.42 -1.05
C THR A 77 20.85 -14.56 -1.83
N ASP A 78 20.40 -15.79 -1.62
CA ASP A 78 20.88 -16.98 -2.34
C ASP A 78 20.63 -16.88 -3.86
N ALA A 79 19.50 -16.29 -4.26
CA ALA A 79 19.19 -16.04 -5.68
C ALA A 79 20.13 -14.99 -6.28
N LEU A 80 20.42 -13.89 -5.54
CA LEU A 80 21.35 -12.85 -5.96
C LEU A 80 22.80 -13.38 -6.04
N GLU A 81 23.21 -14.24 -5.11
CA GLU A 81 24.56 -14.84 -5.11
C GLU A 81 24.74 -15.80 -6.28
N ARG A 82 23.74 -16.63 -6.58
CA ARG A 82 23.74 -17.51 -7.76
C ARG A 82 23.86 -16.74 -9.07
N ARG A 83 23.16 -15.61 -9.19
CA ARG A 83 23.21 -14.74 -10.37
C ARG A 83 24.55 -14.06 -10.59
N ASN A 84 25.27 -13.71 -9.52
CA ASN A 84 26.61 -13.12 -9.63
C ASN A 84 27.66 -14.13 -10.13
N ALA A 85 27.34 -15.43 -10.13
CA ALA A 85 28.18 -16.48 -10.66
C ALA A 85 27.99 -16.73 -12.18
N ASP A 86 26.79 -16.35 -12.75
CA ASP A 86 26.43 -16.61 -14.16
C ASP A 86 26.05 -15.28 -14.87
N VAL A 87 27.07 -14.52 -15.31
CA VAL A 87 26.88 -13.11 -15.72
C VAL A 87 26.31 -12.88 -17.15
N ASP A 88 26.24 -13.84 -18.05
CA ASP A 88 26.08 -13.52 -19.47
C ASP A 88 24.71 -13.77 -20.15
N ASP A 89 23.75 -14.48 -19.57
CA ASP A 89 22.47 -14.76 -20.26
C ASP A 89 21.16 -14.48 -19.48
N ALA A 90 21.26 -14.11 -18.22
CA ALA A 90 20.10 -13.97 -17.32
C ALA A 90 19.28 -12.66 -17.45
N ALA A 91 19.61 -11.80 -18.40
CA ALA A 91 18.95 -10.47 -18.51
C ALA A 91 17.52 -10.52 -19.11
N ARG A 92 17.11 -11.65 -19.69
CA ARG A 92 15.82 -11.77 -20.42
C ARG A 92 14.72 -12.48 -19.66
N ASP A 93 15.03 -13.29 -18.66
CA ASP A 93 14.03 -14.10 -17.95
C ASP A 93 14.24 -13.99 -16.45
N ASP A 94 13.64 -12.95 -15.85
CA ASP A 94 13.67 -12.72 -14.40
C ASP A 94 12.23 -12.75 -13.84
N PRO A 95 11.64 -13.95 -13.72
CA PRO A 95 10.25 -14.11 -13.28
C PRO A 95 10.05 -13.69 -11.82
N HIS A 96 11.14 -13.55 -11.04
CA HIS A 96 11.10 -13.22 -9.61
C HIS A 96 11.44 -11.76 -9.29
N GLY A 97 11.79 -10.95 -10.30
CA GLY A 97 12.11 -9.53 -10.11
C GLY A 97 13.40 -9.30 -9.31
N GLU A 98 14.41 -10.17 -9.51
CA GLU A 98 15.71 -10.09 -8.81
C GLU A 98 16.41 -8.76 -9.02
N TRP A 99 16.30 -8.18 -10.22
CA TRP A 99 16.84 -6.86 -10.53
C TRP A 99 16.28 -5.76 -9.60
N LYS A 100 14.99 -5.86 -9.22
CA LYS A 100 14.36 -4.93 -8.27
C LYS A 100 15.01 -5.06 -6.89
N TRP A 101 15.42 -6.28 -6.53
CA TRP A 101 16.08 -6.54 -5.24
C TRP A 101 17.51 -6.03 -5.22
N ALA A 102 18.26 -6.19 -6.30
CA ALA A 102 19.60 -5.66 -6.43
C ALA A 102 19.62 -4.12 -6.23
N ILE A 103 18.67 -3.41 -6.85
CA ILE A 103 18.53 -1.96 -6.66
C ILE A 103 18.16 -1.64 -5.21
N ARG A 104 17.18 -2.35 -4.61
CA ARG A 104 16.78 -2.11 -3.21
C ARG A 104 17.95 -2.29 -2.26
N LYS A 105 18.70 -3.40 -2.40
CA LYS A 105 19.87 -3.69 -1.57
C LYS A 105 20.90 -2.58 -1.66
N ARG A 106 21.26 -2.17 -2.87
CA ARG A 106 22.23 -1.09 -3.11
C ARG A 106 21.81 0.22 -2.45
N ILE A 107 20.50 0.57 -2.50
CA ILE A 107 20.00 1.80 -1.88
C ILE A 107 20.00 1.69 -0.36
N TRP A 108 19.57 0.56 0.20
CA TRP A 108 19.61 0.35 1.65
C TRP A 108 21.03 0.40 2.19
N ASP A 109 21.98 -0.31 1.54
CA ASP A 109 23.40 -0.27 1.89
C ASP A 109 23.92 1.17 1.85
N ARG A 110 23.71 1.89 0.75
CA ARG A 110 24.11 3.29 0.60
C ARG A 110 23.57 4.18 1.73
N MET A 111 22.29 4.03 2.11
CA MET A 111 21.68 4.83 3.16
C MET A 111 22.27 4.53 4.55
N GLU A 112 22.61 3.27 4.81
CA GLU A 112 23.29 2.90 6.06
C GLU A 112 24.73 3.41 6.08
N ASP A 113 25.49 3.19 5.01
CA ASP A 113 26.91 3.57 4.88
C ASP A 113 27.12 5.10 4.96
N THR A 114 26.21 5.87 4.33
CA THR A 114 26.26 7.35 4.39
C THR A 114 25.59 7.92 5.65
N ASN A 115 25.12 7.05 6.54
CA ASN A 115 24.46 7.43 7.80
C ASN A 115 23.26 8.40 7.64
N VAL A 116 22.57 8.33 6.50
CA VAL A 116 21.32 9.08 6.27
C VAL A 116 20.07 8.31 6.70
N ALA A 117 20.22 7.00 6.93
CA ALA A 117 19.17 6.16 7.48
C ALA A 117 18.83 6.56 8.92
N GLN A 118 17.53 6.55 9.26
CA GLN A 118 17.05 6.78 10.63
C GLN A 118 16.24 5.60 11.17
N PHE A 119 16.07 5.57 12.50
CA PHE A 119 15.30 4.51 13.17
C PHE A 119 13.89 4.35 12.55
N PRO A 120 13.45 3.09 12.36
CA PRO A 120 14.07 1.84 12.74
C PRO A 120 15.20 1.43 11.78
N ARG A 121 16.37 1.09 12.34
CA ARG A 121 17.56 0.60 11.61
C ARG A 121 17.85 -0.87 11.98
N PRO A 122 18.43 -1.69 11.06
CA PRO A 122 18.76 -1.31 9.68
C PRO A 122 17.50 -1.07 8.84
N VAL A 123 17.61 -0.19 7.83
CA VAL A 123 16.49 0.15 6.94
C VAL A 123 16.19 -0.93 5.89
N HIS A 124 16.99 -1.96 5.85
CA HIS A 124 16.81 -3.10 4.96
C HIS A 124 15.42 -3.74 5.12
N HIS A 125 14.82 -4.07 3.99
CA HIS A 125 13.48 -4.66 3.87
C HIS A 125 12.33 -3.78 4.42
N ARG A 126 12.59 -2.48 4.49
CA ARG A 126 11.61 -1.46 4.89
C ARG A 126 11.50 -0.40 3.80
N ILE A 127 10.45 0.40 3.87
CA ILE A 127 10.51 1.74 3.31
C ILE A 127 11.43 2.53 4.25
N PRO A 128 12.60 2.99 3.77
CA PRO A 128 13.64 3.54 4.64
C PRO A 128 13.16 4.82 5.32
N ASN A 129 13.38 4.93 6.64
CA ASN A 129 13.30 6.21 7.31
C ASN A 129 14.64 6.94 7.15
N PHE A 130 14.60 8.27 7.06
CA PHE A 130 15.76 9.06 6.67
C PHE A 130 15.83 10.40 7.40
N VAL A 131 17.04 10.97 7.45
CA VAL A 131 17.28 12.30 8.00
C VAL A 131 16.50 13.36 7.21
N ASN A 132 15.91 14.34 7.92
CA ASN A 132 15.08 15.38 7.33
C ASN A 132 13.81 14.88 6.60
N ALA A 133 13.23 13.75 7.01
CA ALA A 133 11.94 13.31 6.50
C ALA A 133 10.81 14.32 6.78
N ASP A 134 10.92 15.06 7.87
CA ASP A 134 10.06 16.19 8.23
C ASP A 134 10.20 17.36 7.25
N LYS A 135 11.44 17.65 6.77
CA LYS A 135 11.67 18.68 5.75
C LYS A 135 11.08 18.28 4.40
N ALA A 136 11.19 17.00 4.01
CA ALA A 136 10.53 16.52 2.81
C ALA A 136 8.99 16.62 2.92
N ALA A 137 8.42 16.33 4.09
CA ALA A 137 7.00 16.53 4.34
C ALA A 137 6.62 18.01 4.26
N ALA A 138 7.42 18.93 4.84
CA ALA A 138 7.18 20.36 4.76
C ALA A 138 7.25 20.88 3.30
N ASN A 139 8.20 20.38 2.50
CA ASN A 139 8.26 20.71 1.08
C ASN A 139 6.98 20.25 0.33
N LEU A 140 6.45 19.07 0.65
CA LEU A 140 5.19 18.59 0.07
C LEU A 140 4.02 19.50 0.46
N THR A 141 3.92 19.87 1.74
CA THR A 141 2.79 20.70 2.23
C THR A 141 2.79 22.13 1.68
N ALA A 142 3.92 22.60 1.19
CA ALA A 142 4.03 23.89 0.53
C ALA A 142 3.43 23.89 -0.89
N LEU A 143 3.25 22.72 -1.50
CA LEU A 143 2.79 22.60 -2.90
C LEU A 143 1.26 22.80 -3.01
N GLN A 144 0.83 23.33 -4.15
CA GLN A 144 -0.57 23.60 -4.39
C GLN A 144 -1.42 22.32 -4.37
N CYS A 145 -0.93 21.22 -4.94
CA CYS A 145 -1.64 19.95 -4.95
C CYS A 145 -1.93 19.40 -3.54
N PHE A 146 -1.06 19.68 -2.55
CA PHE A 146 -1.37 19.35 -1.16
C PHE A 146 -2.37 20.31 -0.55
N LYS A 147 -2.25 21.62 -0.85
CA LYS A 147 -3.16 22.63 -0.30
C LYS A 147 -4.60 22.41 -0.76
N ASP A 148 -4.80 22.05 -2.02
CA ASP A 148 -6.10 21.83 -2.63
C ASP A 148 -6.74 20.48 -2.24
N ALA A 149 -5.94 19.50 -1.84
CA ALA A 149 -6.44 18.20 -1.44
C ALA A 149 -7.24 18.27 -0.14
N GLU A 150 -8.44 17.70 -0.10
CA GLU A 150 -9.28 17.55 1.09
C GLU A 150 -9.04 16.19 1.78
N CYS A 151 -8.85 15.15 0.97
CA CYS A 151 -8.58 13.78 1.43
C CYS A 151 -7.24 13.29 0.89
N VAL A 152 -6.33 12.96 1.80
CA VAL A 152 -4.97 12.49 1.46
C VAL A 152 -4.77 11.08 1.97
N LYS A 153 -4.50 10.16 1.05
CA LYS A 153 -4.08 8.79 1.43
C LYS A 153 -2.58 8.77 1.70
N VAL A 154 -2.19 8.30 2.86
CA VAL A 154 -0.77 8.17 3.24
C VAL A 154 -0.47 6.77 3.76
N ASN A 155 0.60 6.16 3.23
CA ASN A 155 1.05 4.85 3.70
C ASN A 155 1.47 4.87 5.18
N PRO A 156 1.36 3.74 5.91
CA PRO A 156 1.66 3.68 7.35
C PRO A 156 3.15 3.63 7.67
N ASP A 157 4.03 3.64 6.66
CA ASP A 157 5.47 3.54 6.82
C ASP A 157 6.05 4.72 7.63
N THR A 158 7.18 4.48 8.31
CA THR A 158 7.78 5.44 9.23
C THR A 158 8.15 6.77 8.59
N PRO A 159 8.78 6.83 7.39
CA PRO A 159 9.16 8.10 6.78
C PRO A 159 7.95 8.99 6.44
N GLN A 160 6.78 8.42 6.19
CA GLN A 160 5.57 9.19 5.93
C GLN A 160 4.83 9.67 7.21
N LYS A 161 5.37 9.40 8.40
CA LYS A 161 4.74 9.85 9.66
C LYS A 161 4.59 11.37 9.73
N ALA A 162 5.59 12.12 9.24
CA ALA A 162 5.54 13.58 9.18
C ALA A 162 4.44 14.07 8.22
N VAL A 163 4.24 13.38 7.10
CA VAL A 163 3.15 13.70 6.16
C VAL A 163 1.78 13.43 6.79
N ARG A 164 1.60 12.29 7.47
CA ARG A 164 0.33 11.99 8.18
C ARG A 164 0.01 13.06 9.22
N ARG A 165 1.03 13.52 9.94
CA ARG A 165 0.89 14.61 10.89
C ARG A 165 0.44 15.90 10.19
N ALA A 166 1.12 16.29 9.13
CA ALA A 166 0.81 17.50 8.39
C ALA A 166 -0.60 17.49 7.76
N VAL A 167 -1.10 16.33 7.31
CA VAL A 167 -2.47 16.16 6.83
C VAL A 167 -3.47 16.49 7.94
N LEU A 168 -3.29 15.94 9.13
CA LEU A 168 -4.18 16.16 10.27
C LEU A 168 -4.06 17.60 10.81
N GLU A 169 -2.85 18.17 10.89
CA GLU A 169 -2.62 19.56 11.30
C GLU A 169 -3.25 20.58 10.32
N ALA A 170 -3.36 20.20 9.05
CA ALA A 170 -4.03 21.03 8.04
C ALA A 170 -5.57 20.88 8.04
N GLY A 171 -6.15 20.16 9.00
CA GLY A 171 -7.58 19.90 9.09
C GLY A 171 -8.13 18.99 7.98
N LYS A 172 -7.27 18.27 7.27
CA LYS A 172 -7.65 17.40 6.14
C LYS A 172 -8.01 16.00 6.61
N THR A 173 -8.73 15.27 5.77
CA THR A 173 -9.02 13.86 6.00
C THR A 173 -7.79 13.02 5.68
N LEU A 174 -7.25 12.33 6.68
CA LEU A 174 -6.22 11.31 6.50
C LEU A 174 -6.87 9.97 6.22
N MET A 175 -6.59 9.39 5.05
CA MET A 175 -6.91 8.00 4.73
C MET A 175 -5.63 7.16 4.83
N THR A 176 -5.67 6.07 5.59
CA THR A 176 -4.49 5.20 5.74
C THR A 176 -4.91 3.74 5.75
N PRO A 177 -4.17 2.85 5.04
CA PRO A 177 -4.50 1.44 5.01
C PRO A 177 -4.20 0.79 6.36
N GLN A 178 -5.00 -0.20 6.70
CA GLN A 178 -4.68 -1.05 7.82
C GLN A 178 -3.50 -1.98 7.47
N PRO A 179 -2.61 -2.29 8.43
CA PRO A 179 -1.42 -3.07 8.14
C PRO A 179 -1.74 -4.38 7.42
N ARG A 180 -1.15 -4.54 6.22
CA ARG A 180 -1.31 -5.71 5.34
C ARG A 180 -2.76 -6.05 4.99
N LEU A 181 -3.69 -5.09 5.09
CA LEU A 181 -5.12 -5.26 4.78
C LEU A 181 -5.78 -6.44 5.51
N ARG A 182 -5.29 -6.80 6.70
CA ARG A 182 -5.72 -8.01 7.43
C ARG A 182 -6.99 -7.84 8.24
N THR A 183 -7.12 -6.71 8.94
CA THR A 183 -8.21 -6.46 9.90
C THR A 183 -9.31 -5.58 9.34
N GLY A 184 -9.10 -5.05 8.17
CA GLY A 184 -9.96 -4.13 7.44
C GLY A 184 -9.24 -3.64 6.21
N PHE A 185 -9.76 -2.59 5.60
CA PHE A 185 -9.22 -2.05 4.36
C PHE A 185 -8.49 -0.72 4.61
N PHE A 186 -9.25 0.36 4.72
CA PHE A 186 -8.73 1.68 5.10
C PHE A 186 -9.40 2.16 6.38
N SER A 187 -8.70 3.03 7.10
CA SER A 187 -9.29 3.85 8.15
C SER A 187 -9.11 5.32 7.77
N VAL A 188 -10.08 6.12 8.16
CA VAL A 188 -10.03 7.58 8.03
C VAL A 188 -9.93 8.23 9.40
N LEU A 189 -9.22 9.35 9.43
CA LEU A 189 -9.07 10.24 10.57
C LEU A 189 -9.25 11.67 10.08
N SER A 190 -10.05 12.45 10.80
CA SER A 190 -10.20 13.90 10.62
C SER A 190 -10.62 14.51 11.96
N GLU A 191 -10.60 15.81 12.08
CA GLU A 191 -11.12 16.50 13.27
C GLU A 191 -12.62 16.27 13.46
N GLU A 192 -13.37 16.16 12.39
CA GLU A 192 -14.81 15.85 12.42
C GLU A 192 -15.07 14.48 13.05
N LEU A 193 -14.29 13.46 12.70
CA LEU A 193 -14.45 12.08 13.18
C LEU A 193 -13.82 11.85 14.56
N VAL A 194 -12.77 12.60 14.88
CA VAL A 194 -11.99 12.50 16.12
C VAL A 194 -11.68 13.92 16.63
N PRO A 195 -12.61 14.61 17.26
CA PRO A 195 -12.44 16.02 17.69
C PRO A 195 -11.22 16.24 18.61
N ALA A 196 -10.77 15.20 19.32
CA ALA A 196 -9.59 15.28 20.15
C ALA A 196 -8.27 15.49 19.36
N ILE A 197 -8.27 15.33 18.04
CA ILE A 197 -7.11 15.63 17.19
C ILE A 197 -6.78 17.13 17.24
N ALA A 198 -7.79 17.99 17.17
CA ALA A 198 -7.61 19.43 17.26
C ALA A 198 -7.33 19.92 18.70
N ALA A 199 -7.93 19.21 19.69
CA ALA A 199 -7.89 19.63 21.08
C ALA A 199 -6.65 19.18 21.87
N ASP A 200 -5.99 18.08 21.43
CA ASP A 200 -4.89 17.45 22.18
C ASP A 200 -3.76 17.01 21.24
N ALA A 201 -2.62 17.70 21.37
CA ALA A 201 -1.40 17.40 20.60
C ALA A 201 -0.87 15.98 20.84
N ALA A 202 -1.13 15.36 22.00
CA ALA A 202 -0.74 13.97 22.27
C ALA A 202 -1.63 12.99 21.47
N VAL A 203 -2.91 13.29 21.35
CA VAL A 203 -3.83 12.51 20.50
C VAL A 203 -3.43 12.64 19.04
N LEU A 204 -3.21 13.84 18.53
CA LEU A 204 -2.72 14.08 17.18
C LEU A 204 -1.42 13.29 16.89
N LYS A 205 -0.43 13.38 17.78
CA LYS A 205 0.83 12.64 17.65
C LYS A 205 0.62 11.12 17.62
N LYS A 206 -0.33 10.61 18.42
CA LYS A 206 -0.69 9.19 18.44
C LYS A 206 -1.38 8.78 17.15
N CYS A 207 -2.33 9.57 16.64
CA CYS A 207 -3.04 9.32 15.38
C CYS A 207 -2.13 9.22 14.15
N CYS A 208 -0.92 9.79 14.20
CA CYS A 208 0.08 9.65 13.14
C CYS A 208 0.80 8.27 13.14
N THR A 209 0.52 7.40 14.10
CA THR A 209 1.12 6.06 14.22
C THR A 209 0.14 4.96 13.86
N SER A 210 0.64 3.78 13.46
CA SER A 210 -0.23 2.63 13.17
C SER A 210 -1.11 2.22 14.36
N ALA A 211 -0.56 2.29 15.58
CA ALA A 211 -1.32 2.02 16.80
C ALA A 211 -2.43 3.05 17.04
N GLY A 212 -2.14 4.32 16.79
CA GLY A 212 -3.15 5.39 16.92
C GLY A 212 -4.24 5.28 15.84
N VAL A 213 -3.88 4.95 14.61
CA VAL A 213 -4.87 4.66 13.56
C VAL A 213 -5.76 3.49 13.97
N ALA A 214 -5.21 2.41 14.51
CA ALA A 214 -5.99 1.27 14.97
C ALA A 214 -6.95 1.62 16.13
N SER A 215 -6.57 2.57 16.99
CA SER A 215 -7.37 2.95 18.17
C SER A 215 -8.37 4.10 17.93
N HIS A 216 -8.09 5.00 16.99
CA HIS A 216 -8.90 6.20 16.75
C HIS A 216 -9.47 6.27 15.33
N GLY A 217 -8.87 5.58 14.36
CA GLY A 217 -9.34 5.60 12.98
C GLY A 217 -10.70 4.93 12.83
N VAL A 218 -11.53 5.50 11.97
CA VAL A 218 -12.83 4.94 11.58
C VAL A 218 -12.63 4.04 10.38
N PRO A 219 -12.83 2.70 10.52
CA PRO A 219 -12.71 1.79 9.39
C PRO A 219 -13.75 2.09 8.32
N LEU A 220 -13.35 2.01 7.05
CA LEU A 220 -14.25 2.14 5.90
C LEU A 220 -14.69 0.77 5.39
N SER A 221 -15.97 0.64 5.11
CA SER A 221 -16.54 -0.43 4.27
C SER A 221 -16.25 -0.16 2.78
N LEU A 222 -16.46 -1.18 1.93
CA LEU A 222 -16.32 -1.02 0.49
C LEU A 222 -17.29 0.06 -0.05
N ASN A 223 -18.53 0.09 0.44
CA ASN A 223 -19.51 1.09 0.00
C ASN A 223 -19.12 2.52 0.41
N GLU A 224 -18.58 2.71 1.61
CA GLU A 224 -18.07 4.01 2.04
C GLU A 224 -16.84 4.43 1.23
N MET A 225 -16.01 3.50 0.80
CA MET A 225 -14.91 3.78 -0.12
C MET A 225 -15.41 4.28 -1.48
N ARG A 226 -16.42 3.61 -2.09
CA ARG A 226 -17.01 4.03 -3.37
C ARG A 226 -17.60 5.44 -3.32
N ALA A 227 -18.15 5.81 -2.17
CA ALA A 227 -18.73 7.14 -1.96
C ALA A 227 -17.72 8.25 -1.66
N ARG A 228 -16.41 7.89 -1.55
CA ARG A 228 -15.37 8.82 -1.10
C ARG A 228 -14.35 9.08 -2.19
N ARG A 229 -14.01 10.34 -2.39
CA ARG A 229 -12.88 10.76 -3.24
C ARG A 229 -11.61 10.85 -2.41
N CYS A 230 -10.49 10.46 -3.00
CA CYS A 230 -9.16 10.72 -2.48
C CYS A 230 -8.39 11.58 -3.51
N ASP A 231 -7.87 12.72 -3.08
CA ASP A 231 -7.34 13.74 -3.98
C ASP A 231 -5.84 13.59 -4.20
N LEU A 232 -5.12 13.01 -3.22
CA LEU A 232 -3.69 12.87 -3.24
C LEU A 232 -3.25 11.55 -2.58
N LEU A 233 -2.39 10.78 -3.24
CA LEU A 233 -1.76 9.60 -2.67
C LEU A 233 -0.31 9.88 -2.31
N VAL A 234 0.08 9.63 -1.06
CA VAL A 234 1.49 9.64 -0.64
C VAL A 234 1.94 8.22 -0.36
N ILE A 235 2.84 7.72 -1.20
CA ILE A 235 3.30 6.33 -1.22
C ILE A 235 4.77 6.24 -0.81
N GLY A 236 5.14 5.23 -0.03
CA GLY A 236 6.53 5.00 0.36
C GLY A 236 7.34 4.34 -0.75
N SER A 237 8.62 4.70 -0.86
CA SER A 237 9.55 4.14 -1.85
C SER A 237 10.87 3.72 -1.21
N CYS A 238 11.47 2.62 -1.71
CA CYS A 238 12.86 2.28 -1.44
C CYS A 238 13.78 3.00 -2.43
N ALA A 239 13.38 3.06 -3.69
CA ALA A 239 14.06 3.77 -4.75
C ALA A 239 13.06 4.34 -5.75
N VAL A 240 13.41 5.41 -6.44
CA VAL A 240 12.58 6.03 -7.47
C VAL A 240 13.45 6.65 -8.58
N ASP A 241 13.07 6.39 -9.82
CA ASP A 241 13.73 6.95 -11.01
C ASP A 241 13.24 8.37 -11.28
N VAL A 242 14.17 9.33 -11.41
CA VAL A 242 13.83 10.76 -11.52
C VAL A 242 13.26 11.14 -12.87
N LYS A 243 13.46 10.33 -13.90
CA LYS A 243 12.98 10.59 -15.25
C LYS A 243 11.58 10.03 -15.49
N SER A 244 11.39 8.77 -15.11
CA SER A 244 10.16 8.03 -15.40
C SER A 244 9.16 8.01 -14.25
N GLY A 245 9.58 8.36 -13.03
CA GLY A 245 8.75 8.15 -11.83
C GLY A 245 8.56 6.68 -11.48
N ALA A 246 9.25 5.77 -12.17
CA ALA A 246 9.23 4.35 -11.82
C ALA A 246 9.72 4.15 -10.39
N ARG A 247 8.97 3.40 -9.59
CA ARG A 247 9.15 3.29 -8.15
C ARG A 247 9.36 1.85 -7.71
N LEU A 248 10.27 1.64 -6.80
CA LEU A 248 10.41 0.37 -6.09
C LEU A 248 9.94 0.51 -4.64
N GLY A 249 8.88 -0.18 -4.29
CA GLY A 249 8.46 -0.39 -2.90
C GLY A 249 9.33 -1.44 -2.22
N LYS A 250 8.93 -1.92 -1.04
CA LYS A 250 9.69 -2.94 -0.27
C LYS A 250 9.49 -4.39 -0.77
N GLY A 251 8.71 -4.59 -1.84
CA GLY A 251 8.53 -5.91 -2.47
C GLY A 251 7.40 -6.76 -1.87
N GLU A 252 6.51 -6.21 -1.06
CA GLU A 252 5.36 -6.94 -0.49
C GLU A 252 4.07 -6.85 -1.33
N GLY A 253 4.00 -5.91 -2.29
CA GLY A 253 2.86 -5.71 -3.19
C GLY A 253 1.61 -5.07 -2.56
N PHE A 254 1.65 -4.69 -1.27
CA PHE A 254 0.46 -4.12 -0.63
C PHE A 254 0.12 -2.72 -1.11
N ALA A 255 1.12 -1.88 -1.37
CA ALA A 255 0.88 -0.52 -1.85
C ALA A 255 0.27 -0.50 -3.25
N GLU A 256 0.67 -1.44 -4.09
CA GLU A 256 0.13 -1.70 -5.43
C GLU A 256 -1.32 -2.20 -5.34
N LEU A 257 -1.60 -3.13 -4.43
CA LEU A 257 -2.97 -3.60 -4.17
C LEU A 257 -3.88 -2.49 -3.63
N GLU A 258 -3.39 -1.68 -2.69
CA GLU A 258 -4.11 -0.51 -2.17
C GLU A 258 -4.50 0.43 -3.30
N TYR A 259 -3.55 0.75 -4.19
CA TYR A 259 -3.81 1.57 -5.37
C TYR A 259 -4.85 0.94 -6.30
N ALA A 260 -4.66 -0.33 -6.65
CA ALA A 260 -5.55 -1.05 -7.57
C ALA A 260 -6.99 -1.14 -7.05
N ILE A 261 -7.17 -1.39 -5.76
CA ILE A 261 -8.50 -1.42 -5.13
C ILE A 261 -9.13 -0.02 -5.17
N MET A 262 -8.39 1.04 -4.82
CA MET A 262 -8.91 2.42 -4.86
C MET A 262 -9.32 2.82 -6.29
N ARG A 263 -8.56 2.43 -7.31
CA ARG A 263 -8.91 2.64 -8.73
C ARG A 263 -10.20 1.93 -9.10
N MET A 264 -10.30 0.66 -8.75
CA MET A 264 -11.48 -0.17 -9.05
C MET A 264 -12.74 0.36 -8.38
N MET A 265 -12.60 0.94 -7.18
CA MET A 265 -13.71 1.52 -6.42
C MET A 265 -14.10 2.94 -6.87
N GLY A 266 -13.33 3.55 -7.78
CA GLY A 266 -13.55 4.93 -8.20
C GLY A 266 -13.17 5.98 -7.14
N THR A 267 -12.50 5.57 -6.06
CA THR A 267 -11.97 6.47 -5.03
C THR A 267 -10.87 7.38 -5.59
N ILE A 268 -10.13 6.90 -6.58
CA ILE A 268 -9.12 7.62 -7.36
C ILE A 268 -9.31 7.39 -8.85
N ASP A 269 -8.75 8.30 -9.65
CA ASP A 269 -8.73 8.21 -11.13
C ASP A 269 -7.38 8.68 -11.70
N ASP A 270 -7.32 8.90 -13.02
CA ASP A 270 -6.09 9.32 -13.71
C ASP A 270 -5.61 10.72 -13.31
N SER A 271 -6.51 11.56 -12.79
CA SER A 271 -6.18 12.91 -12.31
C SER A 271 -5.58 12.90 -10.90
N THR A 272 -5.74 11.80 -10.16
CA THR A 272 -5.21 11.68 -8.79
C THR A 272 -3.69 11.55 -8.83
N LEU A 273 -3.00 12.49 -8.17
CA LEU A 273 -1.55 12.48 -8.11
C LEU A 273 -1.03 11.44 -7.13
N VAL A 274 0.00 10.73 -7.56
CA VAL A 274 0.78 9.81 -6.72
C VAL A 274 2.11 10.47 -6.39
N VAL A 275 2.35 10.72 -5.11
CA VAL A 275 3.54 11.40 -4.62
C VAL A 275 4.37 10.47 -3.76
N THR A 276 5.68 10.59 -3.82
CA THR A 276 6.57 9.91 -2.85
C THR A 276 7.46 10.91 -2.14
N THR A 277 7.64 10.72 -0.83
CA THR A 277 8.63 11.46 -0.03
C THR A 277 9.81 10.55 0.27
N VAL A 278 11.01 10.92 -0.17
CA VAL A 278 12.23 10.12 -0.11
C VAL A 278 13.45 10.99 0.23
N HIS A 279 14.55 10.38 0.63
CA HIS A 279 15.84 11.06 0.72
C HIS A 279 16.50 11.14 -0.67
N ASP A 280 17.37 12.12 -0.88
CA ASP A 280 18.08 12.30 -2.16
C ASP A 280 18.91 11.06 -2.57
N THR A 281 19.40 10.27 -1.60
CA THR A 281 20.12 9.01 -1.86
C THR A 281 19.24 7.88 -2.41
N GLN A 282 17.92 8.00 -2.34
CA GLN A 282 16.96 7.04 -2.90
C GLN A 282 16.59 7.35 -4.37
N LEU A 283 17.09 8.48 -4.87
CA LEU A 283 16.91 8.85 -6.27
C LEU A 283 17.85 8.03 -7.15
N LEU A 284 17.30 7.52 -8.22
CA LEU A 284 18.03 6.85 -9.28
C LEU A 284 18.16 7.81 -10.48
N ASP A 285 19.33 7.82 -11.09
CA ASP A 285 19.51 8.56 -12.35
C ASP A 285 18.67 7.94 -13.46
N GLY A 286 18.13 8.79 -14.33
CA GLY A 286 17.15 8.36 -15.31
C GLY A 286 17.65 7.22 -16.19
N GLY A 287 16.90 6.10 -16.17
CA GLY A 287 17.19 4.90 -16.95
C GLY A 287 17.75 3.71 -16.15
N GLU A 288 18.05 3.87 -14.86
CA GLU A 288 18.46 2.74 -14.02
C GLU A 288 17.29 1.73 -13.78
N ILE A 289 16.06 2.18 -13.85
CA ILE A 289 14.89 1.30 -13.91
C ILE A 289 14.46 1.19 -15.38
N ASP A 290 14.72 0.04 -16.01
CA ASP A 290 14.14 -0.25 -17.32
C ASP A 290 12.62 -0.38 -17.20
N THR A 291 11.90 0.62 -17.66
CA THR A 291 10.44 0.67 -17.57
C THR A 291 9.74 -0.45 -18.34
N ARG A 292 10.42 -1.08 -19.31
CA ARG A 292 9.89 -2.25 -20.05
C ARG A 292 9.84 -3.52 -19.19
N ARG A 293 10.61 -3.55 -18.10
CA ARG A 293 10.64 -4.66 -17.14
C ARG A 293 9.69 -4.46 -15.97
N LEU A 294 8.99 -3.33 -15.92
CA LEU A 294 7.93 -3.11 -14.93
C LEU A 294 6.74 -4.00 -15.25
N LEU A 295 6.12 -4.46 -14.18
CA LEU A 295 4.90 -5.23 -14.29
C LEU A 295 3.69 -4.27 -14.36
N ARG A 296 2.61 -4.69 -14.99
CA ARG A 296 1.41 -3.84 -15.18
C ARG A 296 0.77 -3.35 -13.88
N HIS A 297 1.11 -3.97 -12.73
CA HIS A 297 0.65 -3.55 -11.42
C HIS A 297 1.62 -2.63 -10.68
N ASP A 298 2.82 -2.39 -11.20
CA ASP A 298 3.75 -1.43 -10.60
C ASP A 298 3.16 -0.01 -10.70
N VAL A 299 3.17 0.72 -9.58
CA VAL A 299 2.59 2.07 -9.51
C VAL A 299 3.70 3.11 -9.62
N PRO A 300 3.80 3.85 -10.72
CA PRO A 300 4.72 4.99 -10.83
C PRO A 300 4.21 6.19 -10.04
N VAL A 301 5.11 7.15 -9.77
CA VAL A 301 4.76 8.41 -9.11
C VAL A 301 4.74 9.57 -10.10
N ASP A 302 3.89 10.57 -9.84
CA ASP A 302 3.81 11.82 -10.60
C ASP A 302 4.77 12.87 -10.04
N LEU A 303 5.13 12.75 -8.75
CA LEU A 303 5.87 13.75 -8.03
C LEU A 303 6.78 13.10 -6.99
N ILE A 304 8.04 13.51 -7.00
CA ILE A 304 9.03 13.12 -6.01
C ILE A 304 9.39 14.34 -5.17
N VAL A 305 9.32 14.19 -3.84
CA VAL A 305 9.67 15.25 -2.90
C VAL A 305 10.77 14.76 -1.97
N THR A 306 11.89 15.48 -1.95
CA THR A 306 13.02 15.21 -1.06
C THR A 306 13.23 16.39 -0.08
N PRO A 307 14.14 16.27 0.89
CA PRO A 307 14.53 17.41 1.71
C PRO A 307 15.10 18.60 0.93
N THR A 308 15.62 18.39 -0.28
CA THR A 308 16.32 19.41 -1.07
C THR A 308 15.62 19.76 -2.39
N ARG A 309 14.76 18.88 -2.91
CA ARG A 309 14.20 19.00 -4.27
C ARG A 309 12.74 18.57 -4.34
N THR A 310 12.04 19.14 -5.31
CA THR A 310 10.72 18.72 -5.79
C THR A 310 10.84 18.44 -7.28
N ILE A 311 10.51 17.22 -7.71
CA ILE A 311 10.68 16.76 -9.08
C ILE A 311 9.34 16.31 -9.62
N TRP A 312 8.78 17.04 -10.57
CA TRP A 312 7.61 16.64 -11.33
C TRP A 312 8.03 15.71 -12.46
N ILE A 313 7.33 14.59 -12.59
CA ILE A 313 7.60 13.60 -13.64
C ILE A 313 6.87 14.01 -14.92
N ASP A 314 7.59 13.98 -16.04
CA ASP A 314 6.98 14.18 -17.34
C ASP A 314 6.05 13.01 -17.66
N LYS A 315 4.80 13.31 -17.93
CA LYS A 315 3.79 12.32 -18.32
C LYS A 315 4.19 11.48 -19.53
N ALA A 316 4.95 12.05 -20.46
CA ALA A 316 5.43 11.34 -21.65
C ALA A 316 6.50 10.27 -21.33
N ALA A 317 7.22 10.43 -20.21
CA ALA A 317 8.24 9.48 -19.76
C ALA A 317 7.69 8.49 -18.72
N GLN A 318 6.52 8.76 -18.17
CA GLN A 318 5.93 7.98 -17.09
C GLN A 318 5.32 6.67 -17.61
N PRO A 319 5.60 5.51 -16.99
CA PRO A 319 4.87 4.28 -17.27
C PRO A 319 3.38 4.43 -16.97
N ALA A 320 2.56 3.66 -17.67
CA ALA A 320 1.12 3.64 -17.41
C ALA A 320 0.84 3.23 -15.96
N LYS A 321 -0.07 3.94 -15.32
CA LYS A 321 -0.57 3.56 -13.99
C LYS A 321 -1.52 2.37 -14.10
N PRO A 322 -1.59 1.49 -13.08
CA PRO A 322 -2.56 0.39 -13.05
C PRO A 322 -4.00 0.90 -13.15
N GLU A 323 -4.82 0.23 -13.94
CA GLU A 323 -6.23 0.60 -14.12
C GLU A 323 -7.15 -0.03 -13.05
N GLY A 324 -6.66 -1.02 -12.31
CA GLY A 324 -7.40 -1.72 -11.28
C GLY A 324 -6.70 -3.01 -10.85
N ILE A 325 -7.46 -3.96 -10.36
CA ILE A 325 -6.96 -5.27 -9.93
C ILE A 325 -6.82 -6.20 -11.13
N TYR A 326 -5.64 -6.78 -11.27
CA TYR A 326 -5.34 -7.81 -12.27
C TYR A 326 -5.49 -9.19 -11.62
N TRP A 327 -6.70 -9.76 -11.70
CA TRP A 327 -7.05 -11.01 -11.03
C TRP A 327 -6.20 -12.20 -11.50
N ASP A 328 -5.81 -12.20 -12.76
CA ASP A 328 -5.02 -13.25 -13.44
C ASP A 328 -3.55 -13.31 -12.98
N ILE A 329 -3.08 -12.36 -12.17
CA ILE A 329 -1.75 -12.39 -11.53
C ILE A 329 -1.81 -12.49 -10.01
N LEU A 330 -3.00 -12.45 -9.41
CA LEU A 330 -3.17 -12.63 -7.97
C LEU A 330 -3.23 -14.11 -7.62
N SER A 331 -2.26 -14.55 -6.80
CA SER A 331 -2.23 -15.92 -6.33
C SER A 331 -3.44 -16.29 -5.47
N PRO A 332 -3.89 -17.55 -5.49
CA PRO A 332 -4.93 -18.04 -4.57
C PRO A 332 -4.58 -17.78 -3.10
N GLN A 333 -3.30 -17.88 -2.76
CA GLN A 333 -2.78 -17.63 -1.42
C GLN A 333 -2.93 -16.17 -1.01
N LYS A 334 -2.65 -15.22 -1.91
CA LYS A 334 -2.84 -13.79 -1.64
C LYS A 334 -4.33 -13.46 -1.48
N LEU A 335 -5.18 -14.01 -2.33
CA LEU A 335 -6.63 -13.89 -2.21
C LEU A 335 -7.14 -14.44 -0.88
N ALA A 336 -6.63 -15.60 -0.44
CA ALA A 336 -6.99 -16.18 0.86
C ALA A 336 -6.57 -15.32 2.05
N GLN A 337 -5.43 -14.60 1.94
CA GLN A 337 -4.93 -13.74 3.01
C GLN A 337 -5.71 -12.43 3.18
N VAL A 338 -6.18 -11.83 2.09
CA VAL A 338 -6.72 -10.47 2.07
C VAL A 338 -8.24 -10.52 1.91
N LYS A 339 -8.97 -10.37 3.02
CA LYS A 339 -10.44 -10.47 3.02
C LYS A 339 -11.11 -9.54 2.01
N VAL A 340 -10.66 -8.29 1.93
CA VAL A 340 -11.25 -7.29 1.02
C VAL A 340 -11.13 -7.68 -0.46
N LEU A 341 -10.07 -8.39 -0.85
CA LEU A 341 -9.93 -8.89 -2.23
C LEU A 341 -10.95 -9.99 -2.53
N ARG A 342 -11.24 -10.86 -1.56
CA ARG A 342 -12.27 -11.90 -1.72
C ARG A 342 -13.66 -11.29 -1.83
N ASP A 343 -13.96 -10.31 -0.98
CA ASP A 343 -15.26 -9.62 -1.00
C ASP A 343 -15.46 -8.90 -2.34
N LEU A 344 -14.46 -8.16 -2.81
CA LEU A 344 -14.48 -7.49 -4.13
C LEU A 344 -14.58 -8.48 -5.30
N ARG A 345 -13.82 -9.58 -5.23
CA ARG A 345 -13.88 -10.61 -6.27
C ARG A 345 -15.29 -11.20 -6.38
N ALA A 346 -15.89 -11.53 -5.24
CA ALA A 346 -17.25 -12.08 -5.22
C ALA A 346 -18.29 -11.09 -5.78
N GLU A 347 -18.15 -9.80 -5.50
CA GLU A 347 -19.01 -8.76 -6.08
C GLU A 347 -18.86 -8.72 -7.61
N VAL A 348 -17.62 -8.68 -8.11
CA VAL A 348 -17.34 -8.63 -9.56
C VAL A 348 -17.80 -9.89 -10.27
N GLU A 349 -17.56 -11.08 -9.70
CA GLU A 349 -18.03 -12.36 -10.25
C GLU A 349 -19.56 -12.41 -10.30
N ALA A 350 -20.23 -11.87 -9.29
CA ALA A 350 -21.70 -11.78 -9.28
C ALA A 350 -22.24 -10.81 -10.34
N GLU A 351 -21.57 -9.68 -10.56
CA GLU A 351 -21.95 -8.69 -11.59
C GLU A 351 -21.73 -9.24 -13.01
N LEU A 352 -20.65 -9.99 -13.22
CA LEU A 352 -20.31 -10.53 -14.54
C LEU A 352 -21.02 -11.85 -14.88
N GLY A 353 -21.44 -12.60 -13.88
CA GLY A 353 -21.94 -13.97 -14.03
C GLY A 353 -20.84 -14.98 -14.41
N GLU A 354 -19.56 -14.62 -14.23
CA GLU A 354 -18.40 -15.43 -14.62
C GLU A 354 -17.40 -15.51 -13.46
N THR A 355 -16.69 -16.66 -13.38
CA THR A 355 -15.59 -16.82 -12.42
C THR A 355 -14.33 -16.14 -12.96
N LEU A 356 -13.73 -15.26 -12.16
CA LEU A 356 -12.49 -14.58 -12.52
C LEU A 356 -11.28 -15.53 -12.46
N PRO A 357 -10.27 -15.33 -13.32
CA PRO A 357 -9.02 -16.09 -13.27
C PRO A 357 -8.26 -15.83 -11.98
N THR A 358 -7.32 -16.72 -11.65
CA THR A 358 -6.32 -16.51 -10.60
C THR A 358 -4.92 -16.61 -11.18
N GLY A 359 -3.97 -15.97 -10.52
CA GLY A 359 -2.55 -16.09 -10.85
C GLY A 359 -1.96 -17.43 -10.38
N PRO A 360 -0.67 -17.64 -10.64
CA PRO A 360 0.05 -18.82 -10.18
C PRO A 360 0.16 -18.87 -8.65
N ASP A 361 0.42 -20.07 -8.14
CA ASP A 361 0.64 -20.30 -6.72
C ASP A 361 1.87 -19.52 -6.22
N GLU A 362 1.75 -18.97 -5.03
CA GLU A 362 2.79 -18.16 -4.38
C GLU A 362 3.04 -18.64 -2.96
N THR A 363 4.31 -18.75 -2.56
CA THR A 363 4.65 -19.01 -1.16
C THR A 363 4.63 -17.70 -0.38
N LEU A 364 3.57 -17.49 0.38
CA LEU A 364 3.46 -16.32 1.25
C LEU A 364 4.06 -16.56 2.63
N PRO A 365 4.51 -15.51 3.33
CA PRO A 365 4.88 -15.61 4.72
C PRO A 365 3.72 -16.17 5.54
N PRO A 366 3.97 -17.12 6.48
CA PRO A 366 2.92 -17.71 7.30
C PRO A 366 2.18 -16.64 8.11
N LEU A 367 0.84 -16.73 8.09
CA LEU A 367 0.00 -15.95 8.99
C LEU A 367 -0.01 -16.64 10.34
N ALA A 368 0.04 -15.87 11.43
CA ALA A 368 -0.30 -16.40 12.75
C ALA A 368 -1.75 -16.91 12.73
N VAL A 369 -1.92 -18.21 12.78
CA VAL A 369 -3.20 -18.86 12.53
C VAL A 369 -4.08 -18.77 13.76
N ARG A 370 -5.40 -18.63 13.56
CA ARG A 370 -6.42 -18.62 14.62
C ARG A 370 -6.33 -19.84 15.55
N ALA A 371 -5.80 -20.98 15.04
CA ALA A 371 -5.53 -22.20 15.79
C ALA A 371 -4.37 -22.04 16.78
N GLU A 372 -3.32 -21.28 16.47
CA GLU A 372 -2.22 -20.98 17.39
C GLU A 372 -2.67 -20.03 18.50
N LYS A 373 -3.54 -19.07 18.17
CA LYS A 373 -4.19 -18.20 19.16
C LYS A 373 -5.04 -19.01 20.14
N LYS A 374 -5.72 -20.06 19.67
CA LYS A 374 -6.51 -20.98 20.51
C LYS A 374 -5.59 -21.84 21.37
N LYS A 375 -4.51 -22.42 20.80
CA LYS A 375 -3.50 -23.20 21.55
C LYS A 375 -2.79 -22.37 22.63
N MET A 376 -2.40 -21.13 22.33
CA MET A 376 -1.78 -20.24 23.32
C MET A 376 -2.76 -19.86 24.44
N ARG A 377 -4.03 -19.59 24.14
CA ARG A 377 -5.07 -19.34 25.17
C ARG A 377 -5.36 -20.56 26.02
N GLU A 378 -5.29 -21.75 25.46
CA GLU A 378 -5.47 -23.02 26.20
C GLU A 378 -4.25 -23.33 27.07
N ALA A 379 -3.03 -23.06 26.58
CA ALA A 379 -1.80 -23.23 27.35
C ALA A 379 -1.68 -22.24 28.51
N SER A 380 -2.08 -20.98 28.33
CA SER A 380 -2.09 -19.98 29.41
C SER A 380 -3.17 -20.24 30.49
N ARG A 381 -4.25 -20.93 30.13
CA ARG A 381 -5.29 -21.36 31.09
C ARG A 381 -4.97 -22.66 31.80
N GLY A 382 -4.08 -23.50 31.27
CA GLY A 382 -3.66 -24.77 31.84
C GLY A 382 -2.51 -24.70 32.85
N GLY A 383 -1.82 -23.54 32.94
CA GLY A 383 -0.69 -23.34 33.86
C GLY A 383 -1.03 -22.84 35.27
N GLY A 384 -2.29 -22.81 35.63
CA GLY A 384 -2.78 -22.38 36.94
C GLY A 384 -3.50 -23.50 37.71
N ARG A 385 -2.78 -24.58 37.97
CA ARG A 385 -3.17 -25.60 38.97
C ARG A 385 -1.96 -26.00 39.79
#